data_ad89c84a5195b061f8bcb7b932c06c27
#
_entry.id   ad89c84a5195b061f8bcb7b932c06c27
#
_cell.length_a   1.000
_cell.length_b   1.000
_cell.length_c   1.000
_cell.angle_alpha   90.00
_cell.angle_beta   90.00
_cell.angle_gamma   90.00
#
_symmetry.space_group_name_H-M   'P 1'
#
loop_
_entity.id
_entity.type
_entity.pdbx_description
1 polymer ?
#
loop_
_entity_poly.entity_id
_entity_poly.type
_entity_poly.pdbx_seq_one_letter_code
_entity_poly.pdbx_strand_id
1 'polypeptide(L)'
;MEHILEQSKEDYLEAILMIKEEQGYVRSTDIAKKLSVTKPSISYSTKRLKEQGLISMDKNNMIMLTNEGNKLAKDICLSSRACYK
;
A
#
# COMPACT_ATOMS: atom_id res chain seq x y z
N MET A 1 -12.58 9.80 -17.34
CA MET A 1 -12.24 9.56 -17.08
C MET A 1 -11.54 9.51 -16.51
N GLU A 2 -11.12 9.61 -16.34
CA GLU A 2 -10.42 9.48 -15.95
C GLU A 2 -10.15 9.20 -14.93
N HIS A 3 -10.20 9.18 -14.14
CA HIS A 3 -10.06 8.82 -13.07
C HIS A 3 -9.43 7.66 -12.90
N ILE A 4 -9.22 7.19 -13.63
CA ILE A 4 -8.64 5.99 -13.67
C ILE A 4 -7.30 5.95 -13.10
N LEU A 5 -6.63 7.01 -12.95
CA LEU A 5 -5.30 6.99 -12.44
C LEU A 5 -5.23 6.92 -10.95
N GLU A 6 -6.36 7.06 -10.29
CA GLU A 6 -6.36 6.99 -8.87
C GLU A 6 -6.46 5.60 -8.36
N GLN A 7 -5.50 5.18 -7.56
CA GLN A 7 -5.56 3.87 -6.94
C GLN A 7 -6.29 3.98 -5.62
N SER A 8 -7.10 3.03 -5.30
CA SER A 8 -7.84 3.06 -4.05
C SER A 8 -6.90 2.68 -2.91
N LYS A 9 -7.32 2.99 -1.70
CA LYS A 9 -6.51 2.64 -0.55
C LYS A 9 -6.34 1.12 -0.47
N GLU A 10 -7.31 0.38 -0.94
CA GLU A 10 -7.19 -1.06 -0.93
C GLU A 10 -6.06 -1.54 -1.82
N ASP A 11 -5.91 -0.92 -2.98
CA ASP A 11 -4.83 -1.28 -3.88
C ASP A 11 -3.48 -1.02 -3.21
N TYR A 12 -3.36 0.08 -2.51
CA TYR A 12 -2.12 0.39 -1.82
C TYR A 12 -1.82 -0.61 -0.72
N LEU A 13 -2.82 -0.94 0.06
CA LEU A 13 -2.62 -1.90 1.15
C LEU A 13 -2.23 -3.26 0.62
N GLU A 14 -2.88 -3.67 -0.45
CA GLU A 14 -2.56 -4.95 -1.06
C GLU A 14 -1.13 -4.96 -1.59
N ALA A 15 -0.74 -3.88 -2.26
CA ALA A 15 0.61 -3.78 -2.78
C ALA A 15 1.64 -3.81 -1.65
N ILE A 16 1.35 -3.11 -0.57
CA ILE A 16 2.26 -3.09 0.57
C ILE A 16 2.45 -4.49 1.12
N LEU A 17 1.35 -5.21 1.28
CA LEU A 17 1.43 -6.55 1.83
C LEU A 17 2.22 -7.46 0.92
N MET A 18 1.96 -7.39 -0.37
CA MET A 18 2.65 -8.23 -1.32
C MET A 18 4.15 -7.95 -1.37
N ILE A 19 4.51 -6.69 -1.41
CA ILE A 19 5.91 -6.32 -1.45
C ILE A 19 6.61 -6.76 -0.17
N LYS A 20 5.93 -6.58 0.96
CA LYS A 20 6.52 -6.97 2.22
C LYS A 20 6.79 -8.47 2.25
N GLU A 21 5.90 -9.25 1.70
CA GLU A 21 6.10 -10.69 1.66
C GLU A 21 7.20 -11.09 0.71
N GLU A 22 7.39 -10.30 -0.34
CA GLU A 22 8.43 -10.62 -1.31
C GLU A 22 9.82 -10.28 -0.82
N GLN A 23 9.99 -9.10 -0.28
CA GLN A 23 11.33 -8.65 0.08
C GLN A 23 11.51 -8.29 1.55
N GLY A 24 10.46 -8.35 2.32
CA GLY A 24 10.57 -8.12 3.75
C GLY A 24 10.45 -6.68 4.19
N TYR A 25 10.42 -5.74 3.27
CA TYR A 25 10.26 -4.33 3.58
C TYR A 25 9.58 -3.64 2.43
N VAL A 26 9.05 -2.45 2.69
CA VAL A 26 8.30 -1.71 1.69
C VAL A 26 8.72 -0.26 1.73
N ARG A 27 8.91 0.32 0.57
CA ARG A 27 9.17 1.74 0.45
C ARG A 27 8.17 2.34 -0.52
N SER A 28 8.00 3.68 -0.44
CA SER A 28 7.09 4.33 -1.37
C SER A 28 7.48 4.09 -2.81
N THR A 29 8.78 4.09 -3.08
CA THR A 29 9.21 3.85 -4.46
C THR A 29 8.83 2.48 -4.95
N ASP A 30 8.85 1.49 -4.06
CA ASP A 30 8.44 0.14 -4.44
C ASP A 30 6.96 0.12 -4.81
N ILE A 31 6.16 0.80 -4.03
CA ILE A 31 4.73 0.85 -4.31
C ILE A 31 4.48 1.60 -5.61
N ALA A 32 5.20 2.70 -5.80
CA ALA A 32 5.03 3.49 -7.02
C ALA A 32 5.33 2.67 -8.25
N LYS A 33 6.36 1.85 -8.18
CA LYS A 33 6.71 0.99 -9.28
C LYS A 33 5.67 -0.09 -9.51
N LYS A 34 5.23 -0.69 -8.44
CA LYS A 34 4.28 -1.79 -8.54
C LYS A 34 2.94 -1.32 -9.11
N LEU A 35 2.49 -0.15 -8.69
CA LEU A 35 1.20 0.36 -9.12
C LEU A 35 1.29 1.34 -10.27
N SER A 36 2.49 1.65 -10.70
CA SER A 36 2.72 2.59 -11.81
C SER A 36 2.10 3.94 -11.53
N VAL A 37 2.30 4.44 -10.33
CA VAL A 37 1.79 5.76 -9.97
C VAL A 37 2.94 6.74 -9.86
N THR A 38 2.62 8.02 -9.95
CA THR A 38 3.64 9.06 -9.89
C THR A 38 4.06 9.29 -8.46
N LYS A 39 5.18 9.98 -8.28
CA LYS A 39 5.66 10.30 -6.95
C LYS A 39 4.70 11.16 -6.16
N PRO A 40 4.11 12.21 -6.73
CA PRO A 40 3.14 12.99 -5.97
C PRO A 40 1.94 12.15 -5.53
N SER A 41 1.50 11.25 -6.39
CA SER A 41 0.37 10.38 -6.06
C SER A 41 0.70 9.48 -4.90
N ILE A 42 1.87 8.86 -4.94
CA ILE A 42 2.24 7.94 -3.89
C ILE A 42 2.44 8.68 -2.56
N SER A 43 3.01 9.86 -2.62
CA SER A 43 3.19 10.66 -1.41
C SER A 43 1.86 11.00 -0.78
N TYR A 44 0.92 11.42 -1.59
CA TYR A 44 -0.40 11.78 -1.10
C TYR A 44 -1.10 10.57 -0.48
N SER A 45 -1.04 9.46 -1.17
CA SER A 45 -1.72 8.25 -0.70
C SER A 45 -1.11 7.70 0.58
N THR A 46 0.20 7.67 0.65
CA THR A 46 0.85 7.16 1.86
C THR A 46 0.57 8.08 3.03
N LYS A 47 0.52 9.39 2.79
CA LYS A 47 0.20 10.31 3.84
C LYS A 47 -1.21 10.06 4.38
N ARG A 48 -2.15 9.83 3.49
CA ARG A 48 -3.52 9.57 3.89
C ARG A 48 -3.64 8.26 4.66
N LEU A 49 -2.98 7.23 4.19
CA LEU A 49 -3.01 5.95 4.90
C LEU A 49 -2.42 6.08 6.29
N LYS A 50 -1.36 6.86 6.40
CA LYS A 50 -0.73 7.09 7.67
C LYS A 50 -1.65 7.82 8.63
N GLU A 51 -2.36 8.81 8.11
CA GLU A 51 -3.32 9.56 8.91
C GLU A 51 -4.47 8.69 9.38
N GLN A 52 -4.84 7.72 8.59
CA GLN A 52 -5.89 6.80 8.96
C GLN A 52 -5.44 5.71 9.92
N GLY A 53 -4.15 5.68 10.20
CA GLY A 53 -3.62 4.70 11.12
C GLY A 53 -3.45 3.32 10.52
N LEU A 54 -3.43 3.23 9.20
CA LEU A 54 -3.28 1.95 8.54
C LEU A 54 -1.84 1.59 8.27
N ILE A 55 -0.98 2.59 8.12
CA ILE A 55 0.43 2.34 7.93
C ILE A 55 1.24 3.26 8.81
N SER A 56 2.50 2.91 8.94
CA SER A 56 3.42 3.70 9.73
C SER A 56 4.71 3.84 8.94
N MET A 57 5.43 4.92 9.14
CA MET A 57 6.69 5.11 8.45
C MET A 57 7.81 5.26 9.44
N ASP A 58 8.91 4.61 9.15
CA ASP A 58 10.10 4.69 9.95
C ASP A 58 10.91 5.90 9.53
N LYS A 59 11.94 6.21 10.29
CA LYS A 59 12.81 7.33 9.94
C LYS A 59 13.52 7.10 8.61
N ASN A 60 13.61 5.86 8.18
CA ASN A 60 14.19 5.54 6.89
C ASN A 60 13.16 5.55 5.77
N ASN A 61 11.98 6.05 6.05
CA ASN A 61 10.88 6.08 5.09
C ASN A 61 10.42 4.70 4.69
N MET A 62 10.65 3.74 5.55
CA MET A 62 10.14 2.40 5.30
C MET A 62 8.72 2.32 5.79
N ILE A 63 7.87 1.76 4.96
CA ILE A 63 6.47 1.68 5.24
C ILE A 63 6.16 0.38 5.96
N MET A 64 5.41 0.47 7.04
CA MET A 64 5.02 -0.72 7.78
C MET A 64 3.53 -0.70 8.00
N LEU A 65 2.91 -1.85 7.93
CA LEU A 65 1.50 -1.96 8.19
C LEU A 65 1.26 -1.99 9.69
N THR A 66 0.30 -1.18 10.13
CA THR A 66 -0.11 -1.27 11.53
C THR A 66 -1.00 -2.50 11.67
N ASN A 67 -1.40 -2.79 12.90
CA ASN A 67 -2.30 -3.91 13.13
C ASN A 67 -3.57 -3.77 12.32
N GLU A 68 -4.11 -2.56 12.28
CA GLU A 68 -5.32 -2.32 11.53
C GLU A 68 -5.08 -2.41 10.04
N GLY A 69 -3.98 -1.85 9.57
CA GLY A 69 -3.65 -1.92 8.17
C GLY A 69 -3.42 -3.35 7.72
N ASN A 70 -2.73 -4.11 8.54
CA ASN A 70 -2.45 -5.50 8.23
C ASN A 70 -3.74 -6.31 8.15
N LYS A 71 -4.63 -6.08 9.10
CA LYS A 71 -5.90 -6.76 9.13
C LYS A 71 -6.72 -6.44 7.89
N LEU A 72 -6.79 -5.16 7.55
CA LEU A 72 -7.54 -4.73 6.39
C LEU A 72 -6.93 -5.28 5.11
N ALA A 73 -5.62 -5.27 5.01
CA ALA A 73 -4.95 -5.79 3.83
C ALA A 73 -5.24 -7.28 3.65
N LYS A 74 -5.22 -8.02 4.73
CA LYS A 74 -5.51 -9.44 4.66
C LYS A 74 -6.95 -9.69 4.28
N ASP A 75 -7.85 -8.87 4.78
CA ASP A 75 -9.25 -8.97 4.43
C ASP A 75 -9.46 -8.74 2.95
N ILE A 76 -8.78 -7.75 2.40
CA ILE A 76 -8.84 -7.47 0.99
C ILE A 76 -8.34 -8.67 0.20
N CYS A 77 -7.25 -9.25 0.63
CA CYS A 77 -6.71 -10.41 -0.03
C CYS A 77 -7.67 -11.58 -0.02
N LEU A 78 -8.34 -11.78 1.09
CA LEU A 78 -9.26 -12.88 1.19
C LEU A 78 -10.49 -12.67 0.32
N SER A 79 -10.93 -11.44 0.20
CA SER A 79 -12.09 -11.13 -0.61
C SER A 79 -11.76 -11.06 -2.08
N SER A 80 -10.55 -10.66 -2.38
CA SER A 80 -10.14 -10.46 -3.75
C SER A 80 -9.35 -11.64 -4.23
N ARG A 81 -9.69 -12.17 -5.33
CA ARG A 81 -8.95 -13.28 -5.84
C ARG A 81 -7.60 -12.87 -6.33
N ALA A 82 -7.35 -11.62 -6.42
CA ALA A 82 -6.09 -11.14 -6.91
C ALA A 82 -4.92 -11.52 -6.04
N CYS A 83 -5.19 -11.89 -4.83
CA CYS A 83 -4.13 -12.15 -3.92
C CYS A 83 -3.71 -13.56 -3.81
N TYR A 84 -4.33 -14.42 -4.53
CA TYR A 84 -3.93 -15.76 -4.36
C TYR A 84 -2.69 -15.99 -5.12
N LYS A 85 -2.01 -16.94 -4.87
CA LYS A 85 -0.80 -17.17 -5.44
C LYS A 85 -0.63 -18.22 -6.01
#